data_e616ceace7ac6d73bf72f7ce6c049418
#
_entry.id   e616ceace7ac6d73bf72f7ce6c049418
#
_cell.length_a   1.000
_cell.length_b   1.000
_cell.length_c   1.000
_cell.angle_alpha   90.00
_cell.angle_beta   90.00
_cell.angle_gamma   90.00
#
_symmetry.space_group_name_H-M   'P 1'
#
loop_
_entity.id
_entity.type
_entity.pdbx_description
1 polymer ?
#
loop_
_entity_poly.entity_id
_entity_poly.type
_entity_poly.pdbx_seq_one_letter_code
_entity_poly.pdbx_strand_id
1 'polypeptide(L)'
;SPLKIVNDIAVEEILQNYDAHNKIKSNIEKIRDWYPTNVKSLPISLARIICQRANCWWDSKLRIRYSNFLKYFAYIVFISLFVYSFAIKVNLAAFTLYLSCLVPFFQFCNKECNGHREAAERLNELVRYSQDIWDYALNNVEDYHKIKQDSRRLQDEIYEHRCKSPLILNCIYKLFRKKNEELMIRTSEVLIEEANKAINSKKKK
;
A
#
# COMPACT_ATOMS: atom_id res chain seq x y z
N SER A 1 5.46 27.30 11.87
CA SER A 1 4.19 26.81 11.32
C SER A 1 4.21 26.87 9.80
N PRO A 2 4.38 25.77 9.08
CA PRO A 2 4.31 25.76 7.61
C PRO A 2 2.95 25.25 7.14
N LEU A 3 1.88 25.90 7.57
CA LEU A 3 0.56 25.81 6.94
C LEU A 3 0.28 27.17 6.28
N LYS A 4 1.22 27.66 5.50
CA LYS A 4 1.01 28.84 4.69
C LYS A 4 0.92 28.44 3.23
N ILE A 5 -0.21 28.80 2.68
CA ILE A 5 -0.52 28.92 1.26
C ILE A 5 -0.74 27.55 0.58
N VAL A 6 -1.84 26.90 0.94
CA VAL A 6 -2.63 26.26 -0.09
C VAL A 6 -3.12 27.44 -0.95
N ASN A 7 -2.63 27.60 -2.18
CA ASN A 7 -3.17 28.56 -3.12
C ASN A 7 -4.69 28.40 -3.18
N ASP A 8 -5.44 29.50 -3.18
CA ASP A 8 -6.91 29.46 -3.23
C ASP A 8 -7.42 28.55 -4.38
N ILE A 9 -6.70 28.52 -5.50
CA ILE A 9 -6.96 27.63 -6.64
C ILE A 9 -6.84 26.15 -6.24
N ALA A 10 -5.87 25.77 -5.42
CA ALA A 10 -5.72 24.39 -4.97
C ALA A 10 -6.82 23.98 -3.97
N VAL A 11 -7.37 24.92 -3.20
CA VAL A 11 -8.52 24.66 -2.32
C VAL A 11 -9.78 24.44 -3.14
N GLU A 12 -10.03 25.25 -4.16
CA GLU A 12 -11.16 25.06 -5.08
C GLU A 12 -11.09 23.73 -5.82
N GLU A 13 -9.92 23.35 -6.30
CA GLU A 13 -9.70 22.09 -7.00
C GLU A 13 -9.90 20.88 -6.07
N ILE A 14 -9.42 20.97 -4.83
CA ILE A 14 -9.65 19.97 -3.78
C ILE A 14 -11.13 19.87 -3.45
N LEU A 15 -11.84 21.01 -3.30
CA LEU A 15 -13.27 21.03 -3.00
C LEU A 15 -14.11 20.47 -4.15
N GLN A 16 -13.82 20.85 -5.40
CA GLN A 16 -14.49 20.27 -6.57
C GLN A 16 -14.29 18.77 -6.68
N ASN A 17 -13.07 18.28 -6.45
CA ASN A 17 -12.77 16.84 -6.43
C ASN A 17 -13.43 16.15 -5.24
N TYR A 18 -13.50 16.79 -4.07
CA TYR A 18 -14.19 16.29 -2.89
C TYR A 18 -15.69 16.19 -3.12
N ASP A 19 -16.33 17.21 -3.68
CA ASP A 19 -17.77 17.21 -3.98
C ASP A 19 -18.14 16.20 -5.08
N ALA A 20 -17.31 16.07 -6.12
CA ALA A 20 -17.47 15.04 -7.14
C ALA A 20 -17.35 13.63 -6.56
N HIS A 21 -16.44 13.39 -5.60
CA HIS A 21 -16.28 12.12 -4.89
C HIS A 21 -17.39 11.83 -3.90
N ASN A 22 -17.88 12.85 -3.18
CA ASN A 22 -18.96 12.71 -2.18
C ASN A 22 -20.34 12.47 -2.80
N LYS A 23 -20.56 12.88 -4.04
CA LYS A 23 -21.78 12.51 -4.79
C LYS A 23 -21.94 10.99 -4.96
N ILE A 24 -20.88 10.22 -4.76
CA ILE A 24 -20.91 8.76 -4.79
C ILE A 24 -20.93 8.26 -3.33
N LYS A 25 -22.12 8.19 -2.69
CA LYS A 25 -22.30 7.61 -1.33
C LYS A 25 -21.55 6.28 -1.13
N SER A 26 -21.42 5.47 -2.19
CA SER A 26 -20.68 4.21 -2.17
C SER A 26 -19.18 4.33 -1.87
N ASN A 27 -18.56 5.49 -2.07
CA ASN A 27 -17.12 5.66 -1.80
C ASN A 27 -16.86 5.99 -0.33
N ILE A 28 -17.77 6.72 0.33
CA ILE A 28 -17.68 7.00 1.76
C ILE A 28 -17.90 5.73 2.57
N GLU A 29 -18.87 4.88 2.17
CA GLU A 29 -19.12 3.60 2.81
C GLU A 29 -17.91 2.63 2.69
N LYS A 30 -17.16 2.69 1.60
CA LYS A 30 -15.94 1.87 1.42
C LYS A 30 -14.78 2.29 2.32
N ILE A 31 -14.74 3.54 2.77
CA ILE A 31 -13.69 4.07 3.65
C ILE A 31 -14.14 3.99 5.12
N ARG A 32 -15.45 3.91 5.36
CA ARG A 32 -16.00 3.75 6.69
C ARG A 32 -15.50 2.44 7.29
N ASP A 33 -15.00 2.51 8.50
CA ASP A 33 -14.47 1.37 9.26
C ASP A 33 -13.34 0.58 8.53
N TRP A 34 -12.53 1.30 7.72
CA TRP A 34 -11.34 0.74 7.07
C TRP A 34 -10.35 0.14 8.07
N TYR A 35 -10.27 0.70 9.28
CA TYR A 35 -9.48 0.19 10.38
C TYR A 35 -10.36 -0.50 11.42
N PRO A 36 -9.81 -1.48 12.18
CA PRO A 36 -10.54 -2.11 13.27
C PRO A 36 -11.07 -1.06 14.25
N THR A 37 -12.35 -1.11 14.56
CA THR A 37 -13.01 -0.14 15.44
C THR A 37 -12.43 -0.14 16.85
N ASN A 38 -11.83 -1.26 17.28
CA ASN A 38 -11.19 -1.44 18.58
C ASN A 38 -9.95 -0.55 18.78
N VAL A 39 -9.34 -0.04 17.70
CA VAL A 39 -8.23 0.94 17.76
C VAL A 39 -8.62 2.19 18.56
N LYS A 40 -9.91 2.54 18.60
CA LYS A 40 -10.43 3.69 19.36
C LYS A 40 -10.23 3.58 20.88
N SER A 41 -9.99 2.38 21.40
CA SER A 41 -9.72 2.16 22.84
C SER A 41 -8.31 2.58 23.27
N LEU A 42 -7.40 2.80 22.32
CA LEU A 42 -6.01 3.12 22.56
C LEU A 42 -5.73 4.63 22.55
N PRO A 43 -4.66 5.09 23.22
CA PRO A 43 -4.12 6.43 23.02
C PRO A 43 -3.86 6.69 21.53
N ILE A 44 -4.20 7.90 21.07
CA ILE A 44 -4.18 8.26 19.64
C ILE A 44 -2.80 8.03 18.96
N SER A 45 -1.71 8.17 19.71
CA SER A 45 -0.36 7.92 19.23
C SER A 45 -0.13 6.44 18.88
N LEU A 46 -0.55 5.52 19.75
CA LEU A 46 -0.46 4.07 19.53
C LEU A 46 -1.41 3.63 18.41
N ALA A 47 -2.65 4.11 18.44
CA ALA A 47 -3.64 3.85 17.41
C ALA A 47 -3.12 4.23 16.00
N ARG A 48 -2.43 5.37 15.90
CA ARG A 48 -1.86 5.86 14.64
C ARG A 48 -0.76 4.94 14.13
N ILE A 49 0.15 4.45 14.98
CA ILE A 49 1.23 3.54 14.59
C ILE A 49 0.67 2.24 14.02
N ILE A 50 -0.36 1.67 14.68
CA ILE A 50 -1.05 0.47 14.17
C ILE A 50 -1.62 0.70 12.77
N CYS A 51 -2.32 1.82 12.58
CA CYS A 51 -2.91 2.16 11.28
C CYS A 51 -1.85 2.38 10.19
N GLN A 52 -0.76 3.06 10.52
CA GLN A 52 0.36 3.30 9.59
C GLN A 52 1.03 2.00 9.17
N ARG A 53 1.35 1.13 10.16
CA ARG A 53 1.93 -0.19 9.91
C ARG A 53 1.02 -1.06 9.03
N ALA A 54 -0.26 -1.10 9.36
CA ALA A 54 -1.26 -1.86 8.60
C ALA A 54 -1.35 -1.39 7.13
N ASN A 55 -1.33 -0.07 6.89
CA ASN A 55 -1.31 0.50 5.55
C ASN A 55 -0.06 0.10 4.75
N CYS A 56 1.13 0.22 5.35
CA CYS A 56 2.37 -0.15 4.69
C CYS A 56 2.39 -1.64 4.33
N TRP A 57 1.99 -2.50 5.27
CA TRP A 57 1.93 -3.94 5.05
C TRP A 57 0.95 -4.31 3.93
N TRP A 58 -0.25 -3.73 3.97
CA TRP A 58 -1.29 -3.98 2.98
C TRP A 58 -0.86 -3.56 1.57
N ASP A 59 -0.29 -2.34 1.42
CA ASP A 59 0.19 -1.81 0.14
C ASP A 59 1.38 -2.64 -0.39
N SER A 60 2.32 -3.05 0.47
CA SER A 60 3.42 -3.95 0.10
C SER A 60 2.90 -5.26 -0.50
N LYS A 61 1.94 -5.92 0.15
CA LYS A 61 1.36 -7.17 -0.34
C LYS A 61 0.61 -7.01 -1.67
N LEU A 62 -0.10 -5.89 -1.82
CA LEU A 62 -0.78 -5.57 -3.08
C LEU A 62 0.21 -5.39 -4.22
N ARG A 63 1.32 -4.66 -4.00
CA ARG A 63 2.36 -4.40 -5.01
C ARG A 63 3.08 -5.67 -5.43
N ILE A 64 3.41 -6.56 -4.49
CA ILE A 64 4.01 -7.87 -4.80
C ILE A 64 3.07 -8.70 -5.69
N ARG A 65 1.78 -8.74 -5.37
CA ARG A 65 0.80 -9.48 -6.19
C ARG A 65 0.64 -8.86 -7.56
N TYR A 66 0.64 -7.54 -7.66
CA TYR A 66 0.56 -6.84 -8.94
C TYR A 66 1.79 -7.11 -9.81
N SER A 67 2.99 -7.04 -9.24
CA SER A 67 4.24 -7.41 -9.90
C SER A 67 4.20 -8.85 -10.43
N ASN A 68 3.77 -9.80 -9.60
CA ASN A 68 3.62 -11.19 -10.02
C ASN A 68 2.58 -11.36 -11.15
N PHE A 69 1.46 -10.64 -11.06
CA PHE A 69 0.44 -10.64 -12.12
C PHE A 69 1.04 -10.16 -13.46
N LEU A 70 1.76 -9.04 -13.48
CA LEU A 70 2.41 -8.52 -14.68
C LEU A 70 3.41 -9.53 -15.26
N LYS A 71 4.20 -10.16 -14.40
CA LYS A 71 5.17 -11.18 -14.80
C LYS A 71 4.50 -12.38 -15.47
N TYR A 72 3.46 -12.93 -14.83
CA TYR A 72 2.73 -14.08 -15.41
C TYR A 72 1.96 -13.68 -16.67
N PHE A 73 1.41 -12.48 -16.73
CA PHE A 73 0.76 -11.98 -17.93
C PHE A 73 1.73 -11.90 -19.13
N ALA A 74 2.94 -11.38 -18.91
CA ALA A 74 3.98 -11.34 -19.94
C ALA A 74 4.35 -12.76 -20.42
N TYR A 75 4.48 -13.73 -19.52
CA TYR A 75 4.73 -15.14 -19.90
C TYR A 75 3.59 -15.75 -20.71
N ILE A 76 2.34 -15.48 -20.33
CA ILE A 76 1.16 -15.98 -21.06
C ILE A 76 1.16 -15.42 -22.48
N VAL A 77 1.44 -14.12 -22.66
CA VAL A 77 1.54 -13.49 -23.98
C VAL A 77 2.64 -14.13 -24.82
N PHE A 78 3.82 -14.36 -24.24
CA PHE A 78 4.94 -15.01 -24.93
C PHE A 78 4.59 -16.43 -25.37
N ILE A 79 4.06 -17.26 -24.47
CA ILE A 79 3.69 -18.64 -24.74
C ILE A 79 2.56 -18.69 -25.81
N SER A 80 1.59 -17.79 -25.73
CA SER A 80 0.49 -17.71 -26.70
C SER A 80 1.01 -17.40 -28.11
N LEU A 81 1.97 -16.47 -28.23
CA LEU A 81 2.63 -16.18 -29.51
C LEU A 81 3.36 -17.41 -30.04
N PHE A 82 4.09 -18.13 -29.19
CA PHE A 82 4.81 -19.31 -29.57
C PHE A 82 3.87 -20.41 -30.09
N VAL A 83 2.83 -20.75 -29.32
CA VAL A 83 1.83 -21.76 -29.68
C VAL A 83 1.11 -21.39 -31.00
N TYR A 84 0.68 -20.13 -31.11
CA TYR A 84 0.03 -19.63 -32.34
C TYR A 84 0.95 -19.77 -33.57
N SER A 85 2.22 -19.34 -33.46
CA SER A 85 3.18 -19.39 -34.55
C SER A 85 3.47 -20.84 -34.97
N PHE A 86 3.52 -21.78 -34.03
CA PHE A 86 3.66 -23.20 -34.30
C PHE A 86 2.44 -23.80 -35.02
N ALA A 87 1.23 -23.48 -34.54
CA ALA A 87 -0.02 -23.99 -35.10
C ALA A 87 -0.23 -23.59 -36.57
N ILE A 88 0.12 -22.36 -36.95
CA ILE A 88 -0.01 -21.86 -38.32
C ILE A 88 1.26 -22.02 -39.15
N LYS A 89 2.27 -22.74 -38.63
CA LYS A 89 3.55 -23.05 -39.31
C LYS A 89 4.26 -21.80 -39.84
N VAL A 90 4.32 -20.75 -39.01
CA VAL A 90 5.04 -19.51 -39.33
C VAL A 90 6.54 -19.82 -39.54
N ASN A 91 7.13 -19.25 -40.58
CA ASN A 91 8.57 -19.35 -40.76
C ASN A 91 9.33 -18.55 -39.69
N LEU A 92 10.62 -18.90 -39.48
CA LEU A 92 11.43 -18.29 -38.43
C LEU A 92 11.55 -16.75 -38.59
N ALA A 93 11.66 -16.25 -39.82
CA ALA A 93 11.77 -14.82 -40.08
C ALA A 93 10.52 -14.06 -39.64
N ALA A 94 9.33 -14.56 -39.97
CA ALA A 94 8.08 -13.97 -39.54
C ALA A 94 7.87 -14.05 -38.01
N PHE A 95 8.27 -15.20 -37.40
CA PHE A 95 8.25 -15.34 -35.93
C PHE A 95 9.14 -14.30 -35.24
N THR A 96 10.35 -14.10 -35.74
CA THR A 96 11.29 -13.08 -35.22
C THR A 96 10.72 -11.69 -35.35
N LEU A 97 10.02 -11.37 -36.44
CA LEU A 97 9.36 -10.08 -36.64
C LEU A 97 8.24 -9.85 -35.60
N TYR A 98 7.38 -10.86 -35.37
CA TYR A 98 6.32 -10.77 -34.37
C TYR A 98 6.89 -10.58 -32.96
N LEU A 99 7.95 -11.32 -32.62
CA LEU A 99 8.63 -11.17 -31.33
C LEU A 99 9.22 -9.78 -31.17
N SER A 100 9.86 -9.24 -32.22
CA SER A 100 10.42 -7.89 -32.20
C SER A 100 9.36 -6.81 -31.96
N CYS A 101 8.17 -6.95 -32.53
CA CYS A 101 7.05 -6.04 -32.27
C CYS A 101 6.58 -6.06 -30.80
N LEU A 102 6.79 -7.17 -30.07
CA LEU A 102 6.41 -7.30 -28.66
C LEU A 102 7.51 -6.87 -27.68
N VAL A 103 8.73 -6.59 -28.16
CA VAL A 103 9.83 -6.14 -27.28
C VAL A 103 9.44 -4.93 -26.41
N PRO A 104 8.83 -3.86 -26.93
CA PRO A 104 8.43 -2.71 -26.10
C PRO A 104 7.43 -3.10 -25.00
N PHE A 105 6.51 -4.01 -25.29
CA PHE A 105 5.56 -4.54 -24.31
C PHE A 105 6.26 -5.31 -23.18
N PHE A 106 7.21 -6.18 -23.50
CA PHE A 106 7.98 -6.91 -22.49
C PHE A 106 8.86 -5.99 -21.66
N GLN A 107 9.47 -4.98 -22.27
CA GLN A 107 10.24 -3.95 -21.57
C GLN A 107 9.35 -3.18 -20.58
N PHE A 108 8.16 -2.77 -21.02
CA PHE A 108 7.17 -2.11 -20.14
C PHE A 108 6.78 -3.00 -18.97
N CYS A 109 6.39 -4.26 -19.22
CA CYS A 109 6.02 -5.19 -18.15
C CYS A 109 7.16 -5.40 -17.15
N ASN A 110 8.41 -5.52 -17.64
CA ASN A 110 9.57 -5.71 -16.77
C ASN A 110 9.84 -4.46 -15.92
N LYS A 111 9.78 -3.28 -16.52
CA LYS A 111 9.95 -2.00 -15.80
C LYS A 111 8.91 -1.84 -14.69
N GLU A 112 7.64 -2.03 -15.01
CA GLU A 112 6.54 -1.93 -14.03
C GLU A 112 6.67 -3.00 -12.94
N CYS A 113 7.00 -4.24 -13.31
CA CYS A 113 7.22 -5.33 -12.37
C CYS A 113 8.31 -4.98 -11.34
N ASN A 114 9.46 -4.46 -11.81
CA ASN A 114 10.58 -4.09 -10.93
C ASN A 114 10.22 -2.86 -10.08
N GLY A 115 9.60 -1.83 -10.65
CA GLY A 115 9.17 -0.65 -9.90
C GLY A 115 8.19 -0.98 -8.78
N HIS A 116 7.25 -1.90 -9.00
CA HIS A 116 6.35 -2.37 -7.95
C HIS A 116 7.05 -3.21 -6.89
N ARG A 117 8.08 -3.98 -7.24
CA ARG A 117 8.90 -4.74 -6.27
C ARG A 117 9.71 -3.82 -5.38
N GLU A 118 10.42 -2.87 -5.96
CA GLU A 118 11.20 -1.86 -5.22
C GLU A 118 10.30 -1.06 -4.26
N ALA A 119 9.12 -0.64 -4.75
CA ALA A 119 8.14 0.02 -3.91
C ALA A 119 7.64 -0.86 -2.76
N ALA A 120 7.45 -2.16 -2.99
CA ALA A 120 7.05 -3.11 -1.95
C ALA A 120 8.17 -3.37 -0.93
N GLU A 121 9.43 -3.41 -1.36
CA GLU A 121 10.59 -3.54 -0.48
C GLU A 121 10.71 -2.33 0.44
N ARG A 122 10.58 -1.12 -0.10
CA ARG A 122 10.56 0.11 0.71
C ARG A 122 9.43 0.11 1.73
N LEU A 123 8.23 -0.33 1.36
CA LEU A 123 7.11 -0.48 2.29
C LEU A 123 7.40 -1.49 3.42
N ASN A 124 8.09 -2.59 3.12
CA ASN A 124 8.51 -3.55 4.13
C ASN A 124 9.54 -2.96 5.10
N GLU A 125 10.41 -2.05 4.64
CA GLU A 125 11.29 -1.28 5.53
C GLU A 125 10.48 -0.35 6.45
N LEU A 126 9.46 0.33 5.93
CA LEU A 126 8.57 1.16 6.74
C LEU A 126 7.77 0.33 7.75
N VAL A 127 7.39 -0.90 7.41
CA VAL A 127 6.78 -1.84 8.37
C VAL A 127 7.76 -2.17 9.49
N ARG A 128 9.03 -2.46 9.18
CA ARG A 128 10.06 -2.71 10.21
C ARG A 128 10.28 -1.47 11.08
N TYR A 129 10.44 -0.30 10.47
CA TYR A 129 10.57 0.95 11.20
C TYR A 129 9.35 1.23 12.10
N SER A 130 8.13 0.96 11.64
CA SER A 130 6.94 1.06 12.47
C SER A 130 6.93 0.07 13.64
N GLN A 131 7.56 -1.10 13.50
CA GLN A 131 7.73 -2.06 14.58
C GLN A 131 8.70 -1.53 15.64
N ASP A 132 9.83 -0.94 15.23
CA ASP A 132 10.79 -0.35 16.17
C ASP A 132 10.14 0.77 17.01
N ILE A 133 9.33 1.63 16.35
CA ILE A 133 8.55 2.66 17.06
C ILE A 133 7.53 2.02 18.01
N TRP A 134 6.90 0.93 17.60
CA TRP A 134 5.91 0.21 18.41
C TRP A 134 6.55 -0.39 19.67
N ASP A 135 7.68 -1.08 19.51
CA ASP A 135 8.40 -1.72 20.62
C ASP A 135 8.90 -0.66 21.62
N TYR A 136 9.39 0.48 21.11
CA TYR A 136 9.72 1.61 21.96
C TYR A 136 8.50 2.13 22.73
N ALA A 137 7.37 2.31 22.04
CA ALA A 137 6.15 2.86 22.62
C ALA A 137 5.54 1.97 23.70
N LEU A 138 5.61 0.64 23.55
CA LEU A 138 5.16 -0.31 24.57
C LEU A 138 6.00 -0.25 25.84
N ASN A 139 7.32 -0.05 25.70
CA ASN A 139 8.23 0.03 26.83
C ASN A 139 8.20 1.42 27.51
N ASN A 140 7.85 2.47 26.78
CA ASN A 140 7.91 3.87 27.23
C ASN A 140 6.59 4.62 26.99
N VAL A 141 5.46 4.03 27.41
CA VAL A 141 4.10 4.60 27.15
C VAL A 141 3.97 6.05 27.63
N GLU A 142 4.77 6.46 28.63
CA GLU A 142 4.76 7.81 29.21
C GLU A 142 5.46 8.86 28.32
N ASP A 143 6.37 8.42 27.45
CA ASP A 143 7.09 9.32 26.53
C ASP A 143 6.24 9.68 25.30
N TYR A 144 5.09 10.30 25.60
CA TYR A 144 4.14 10.71 24.57
C TYR A 144 4.75 11.60 23.49
N HIS A 145 5.69 12.49 23.88
CA HIS A 145 6.29 13.45 22.95
C HIS A 145 7.10 12.73 21.87
N LYS A 146 7.98 11.82 22.25
CA LYS A 146 8.80 11.06 21.30
C LYS A 146 7.95 10.12 20.42
N ILE A 147 7.00 9.41 21.02
CA ILE A 147 6.09 8.52 20.26
C ILE A 147 5.31 9.32 19.21
N LYS A 148 4.82 10.51 19.55
CA LYS A 148 4.14 11.40 18.60
C LYS A 148 5.05 11.88 17.48
N GLN A 149 6.30 12.25 17.82
CA GLN A 149 7.30 12.70 16.84
C GLN A 149 7.67 11.58 15.87
N ASP A 150 7.97 10.38 16.37
CA ASP A 150 8.33 9.22 15.56
C ASP A 150 7.17 8.77 14.66
N SER A 151 5.94 8.75 15.20
CA SER A 151 4.74 8.50 14.39
C SER A 151 4.53 9.54 13.28
N ARG A 152 4.86 10.81 13.53
CA ARG A 152 4.80 11.86 12.51
C ARG A 152 5.85 11.65 11.43
N ARG A 153 7.09 11.34 11.83
CA ARG A 153 8.18 11.03 10.90
C ARG A 153 7.83 9.83 10.01
N LEU A 154 7.28 8.76 10.60
CA LEU A 154 6.81 7.61 9.83
C LEU A 154 5.74 8.03 8.80
N GLN A 155 4.82 8.93 9.15
CA GLN A 155 3.81 9.44 8.21
C GLN A 155 4.43 10.20 7.05
N ASP A 156 5.46 11.00 7.30
CA ASP A 156 6.14 11.77 6.28
C ASP A 156 6.90 10.83 5.30
N GLU A 157 7.55 9.79 5.81
CA GLU A 157 8.18 8.73 4.99
C GLU A 157 7.17 7.96 4.14
N ILE A 158 6.00 7.63 4.70
CA ILE A 158 4.90 6.99 3.95
C ILE A 158 4.41 7.91 2.83
N TYR A 159 4.27 9.20 3.11
CA TYR A 159 3.83 10.18 2.12
C TYR A 159 4.83 10.30 0.97
N GLU A 160 6.13 10.47 1.27
CA GLU A 160 7.18 10.54 0.26
C GLU A 160 7.22 9.28 -0.61
N HIS A 161 7.10 8.11 0.02
CA HIS A 161 7.04 6.85 -0.70
C HIS A 161 5.87 6.83 -1.68
N ARG A 162 4.67 7.25 -1.26
CA ARG A 162 3.48 7.29 -2.12
C ARG A 162 3.63 8.23 -3.30
N CYS A 163 4.27 9.38 -3.10
CA CYS A 163 4.54 10.34 -4.19
C CYS A 163 5.46 9.76 -5.28
N LYS A 164 6.36 8.84 -4.92
CA LYS A 164 7.36 8.27 -5.84
C LYS A 164 6.95 6.89 -6.40
N SER A 165 5.92 6.29 -5.85
CA SER A 165 5.50 4.93 -6.20
C SER A 165 4.71 4.85 -7.49
N PRO A 166 4.90 3.79 -8.30
CA PRO A 166 4.08 3.56 -9.49
C PRO A 166 2.61 3.33 -9.12
N LEU A 167 1.72 3.74 -10.02
CA LEU A 167 0.27 3.63 -9.82
C LEU A 167 -0.18 2.17 -10.03
N ILE A 168 -1.14 1.74 -9.22
CA ILE A 168 -1.78 0.43 -9.35
C ILE A 168 -3.12 0.60 -10.07
N LEU A 169 -3.38 -0.24 -11.07
CA LEU A 169 -4.64 -0.23 -11.80
C LEU A 169 -5.84 -0.59 -10.88
N ASN A 170 -6.91 0.18 -10.97
CA ASN A 170 -8.11 0.00 -10.14
C ASN A 170 -8.75 -1.39 -10.22
N CYS A 171 -8.69 -2.06 -11.39
CA CYS A 171 -9.21 -3.41 -11.57
C CYS A 171 -8.45 -4.43 -10.71
N ILE A 172 -7.12 -4.31 -10.68
CA ILE A 172 -6.23 -5.18 -9.89
C ILE A 172 -6.39 -4.90 -8.38
N TYR A 173 -6.51 -3.61 -8.02
CA TYR A 173 -6.82 -3.22 -6.65
C TYR A 173 -8.08 -3.91 -6.12
N LYS A 174 -9.18 -3.87 -6.88
CA LYS A 174 -10.45 -4.50 -6.50
C LYS A 174 -10.34 -6.02 -6.37
N LEU A 175 -9.55 -6.67 -7.25
CA LEU A 175 -9.37 -8.11 -7.27
C LEU A 175 -8.68 -8.63 -5.99
N PHE A 176 -7.66 -7.89 -5.51
CA PHE A 176 -6.83 -8.36 -4.38
C PHE A 176 -7.23 -7.78 -3.01
N ARG A 177 -8.20 -6.87 -2.98
CA ARG A 177 -8.60 -6.13 -1.78
C ARG A 177 -9.04 -7.03 -0.61
N LYS A 178 -10.08 -7.84 -0.82
CA LYS A 178 -10.77 -8.57 0.27
C LYS A 178 -9.83 -9.40 1.15
N LYS A 179 -8.99 -10.24 0.55
CA LYS A 179 -8.10 -11.14 1.31
C LYS A 179 -7.10 -10.40 2.18
N ASN A 180 -6.62 -9.24 1.74
CA ASN A 180 -5.66 -8.44 2.49
C ASN A 180 -6.31 -7.69 3.65
N GLU A 181 -7.58 -7.25 3.49
CA GLU A 181 -8.35 -6.58 4.54
C GLU A 181 -8.56 -7.48 5.76
N GLU A 182 -8.97 -8.73 5.56
CA GLU A 182 -9.15 -9.68 6.66
C GLU A 182 -7.86 -9.92 7.47
N LEU A 183 -6.72 -10.10 6.78
CA LEU A 183 -5.43 -10.29 7.44
C LEU A 183 -4.96 -9.03 8.17
N MET A 184 -5.19 -7.85 7.59
CA MET A 184 -4.88 -6.57 8.20
C MET A 184 -5.64 -6.38 9.51
N ILE A 185 -6.94 -6.67 9.52
CA ILE A 185 -7.81 -6.56 10.70
C ILE A 185 -7.28 -7.49 11.81
N ARG A 186 -7.07 -8.77 11.52
CA ARG A 186 -6.55 -9.75 12.50
C ARG A 186 -5.21 -9.34 13.10
N THR A 187 -4.27 -8.87 12.27
CA THR A 187 -2.96 -8.42 12.75
C THR A 187 -3.09 -7.19 13.65
N SER A 188 -3.99 -6.27 13.30
CA SER A 188 -4.24 -5.08 14.11
C SER A 188 -4.86 -5.43 15.47
N GLU A 189 -5.76 -6.43 15.55
CA GLU A 189 -6.35 -6.91 16.79
C GLU A 189 -5.28 -7.43 17.75
N VAL A 190 -4.31 -8.22 17.27
CA VAL A 190 -3.19 -8.70 18.09
C VAL A 190 -2.39 -7.54 18.70
N LEU A 191 -2.09 -6.51 17.90
CA LEU A 191 -1.36 -5.33 18.39
C LEU A 191 -2.18 -4.53 19.42
N ILE A 192 -3.50 -4.45 19.25
CA ILE A 192 -4.39 -3.78 20.20
C ILE A 192 -4.38 -4.52 21.55
N GLU A 193 -4.43 -5.84 21.53
CA GLU A 193 -4.33 -6.64 22.77
C GLU A 193 -2.99 -6.46 23.46
N GLU A 194 -1.90 -6.45 22.71
CA GLU A 194 -0.55 -6.22 23.23
C GLU A 194 -0.42 -4.84 23.89
N ALA A 195 -0.93 -3.79 23.25
CA ALA A 195 -0.94 -2.44 23.81
C ALA A 195 -1.77 -2.36 25.10
N ASN A 196 -2.96 -2.97 25.12
CA ASN A 196 -3.80 -2.98 26.31
C ASN A 196 -3.12 -3.69 27.50
N LYS A 197 -2.42 -4.80 27.25
CA LYS A 197 -1.62 -5.49 28.29
C LYS A 197 -0.51 -4.60 28.83
N ALA A 198 0.23 -3.92 27.96
CA ALA A 198 1.32 -3.01 28.35
C ALA A 198 0.80 -1.83 29.20
N ILE A 199 -0.30 -1.19 28.78
CA ILE A 199 -0.92 -0.08 29.51
C ILE A 199 -1.42 -0.53 30.89
N ASN A 200 -2.09 -1.69 30.96
CA ASN A 200 -2.64 -2.21 32.21
C ASN A 200 -1.56 -2.67 33.20
N SER A 201 -0.45 -3.20 32.72
CA SER A 201 0.68 -3.59 33.56
C SER A 201 1.36 -2.40 34.24
N LYS A 202 1.42 -1.26 33.55
CA LYS A 202 1.99 -0.02 34.10
C LYS A 202 1.06 0.72 35.07
N LYS A 203 -0.28 0.60 34.94
CA LYS A 203 -1.25 1.16 35.89
C LYS A 203 -1.27 0.45 37.25
N LYS A 204 -0.70 -0.77 37.32
CA LYS A 204 -0.65 -1.56 38.57
C LYS A 204 0.64 -1.36 39.38
N LYS A 205 1.61 -0.64 38.83
CA LYS A 205 2.83 -0.19 39.51
C LYS A 205 2.68 1.26 39.97
#